data_9c60006dcc0e1c2547dddc5c1c720f69
#
_entry.id   9c60006dcc0e1c2547dddc5c1c720f69
#
_cell.length_a   1.000
_cell.length_b   1.000
_cell.length_c   1.000
_cell.angle_alpha   90.00
_cell.angle_beta   90.00
_cell.angle_gamma   90.00
#
_symmetry.space_group_name_H-M   'P 1'
#
loop_
_entity.id
_entity.type
_entity.pdbx_description
1 polymer ?
#
loop_
_entity_poly.entity_id
_entity_poly.type
_entity_poly.pdbx_seq_one_letter_code
_entity_poly.pdbx_strand_id
1 'polypeptide(L)'
;MGRLYISSLKRNIRSKEEIFWSILFPLIMATFFYVTFGSGIDVEQMQKIPVALVSENNTAFETFLDALDGDMLVLTQMESAQAEEALKNGVVKGIFYSRKEPELTVSASNMNESILEALLEGYLENEQMLTDIGKNNPLKLPAAVAAMTDYREMTQSVNMLGETTDDNIAYFFALVGMTCLFGGFLGMVAAIDMRADQSPLAARRSAAPTDRLQMLLAETLACFTVQFFCVCILLLYMYALGISFGKKWMLLLPVCVLGSLTGVAYGMFLGGRRMAEGFKIAILVVSSLLMSFLAGLMMGNMKDIVEHHCPVINRINPAALIADAFYSVSVYDNPARYRTNLLLLAAITVLLLAAAWLTLRRERYESI
;
A
#
# COMPACT_ATOMS: atom_id res chain seq x y z
N MET A 1 38.39 8.36 -8.64
CA MET A 1 36.92 8.26 -8.57
C MET A 1 36.38 7.18 -9.52
N GLY A 2 36.49 7.29 -10.86
CA GLY A 2 35.83 6.35 -11.79
C GLY A 2 36.23 4.89 -11.63
N ARG A 3 37.50 4.55 -11.44
CA ARG A 3 37.96 3.17 -11.21
C ARG A 3 37.43 2.57 -9.91
N LEU A 4 37.35 3.37 -8.84
CA LEU A 4 36.76 2.93 -7.58
C LEU A 4 35.28 2.65 -7.75
N TYR A 5 34.53 3.56 -8.34
CA TYR A 5 33.11 3.37 -8.65
C TYR A 5 32.83 2.10 -9.44
N ILE A 6 33.55 1.87 -10.56
CA ILE A 6 33.36 0.69 -11.39
C ILE A 6 33.69 -0.62 -10.64
N SER A 7 34.75 -0.61 -9.80
CA SER A 7 35.11 -1.80 -9.01
C SER A 7 34.03 -2.11 -7.95
N SER A 8 33.50 -1.09 -7.29
CA SER A 8 32.44 -1.22 -6.28
C SER A 8 31.12 -1.63 -6.92
N LEU A 9 30.78 -1.07 -8.09
CA LEU A 9 29.59 -1.45 -8.85
C LEU A 9 29.64 -2.94 -9.24
N LYS A 10 30.77 -3.41 -9.77
CA LYS A 10 30.95 -4.83 -10.13
C LYS A 10 30.86 -5.74 -8.93
N ARG A 11 31.37 -5.34 -7.78
CA ARG A 11 31.25 -6.08 -6.53
C ARG A 11 29.79 -6.20 -6.11
N ASN A 12 29.09 -5.06 -6.01
CA ASN A 12 27.70 -5.00 -5.56
C ASN A 12 26.74 -5.82 -6.47
N ILE A 13 26.97 -5.82 -7.78
CA ILE A 13 26.19 -6.66 -8.73
C ILE A 13 26.47 -8.16 -8.52
N ARG A 14 27.64 -8.55 -7.99
CA ARG A 14 28.00 -9.95 -7.76
C ARG A 14 27.62 -10.47 -6.38
N SER A 15 27.26 -9.61 -5.47
CA SER A 15 26.84 -9.96 -4.12
C SER A 15 25.41 -10.52 -4.15
N LYS A 16 25.27 -11.83 -3.94
CA LYS A 16 23.99 -12.53 -4.09
C LYS A 16 23.02 -12.20 -2.95
N GLU A 17 23.53 -12.04 -1.73
CA GLU A 17 22.71 -11.78 -0.53
C GLU A 17 22.07 -10.40 -0.58
N GLU A 18 22.83 -9.36 -0.91
CA GLU A 18 22.33 -7.99 -0.96
C GLU A 18 21.36 -7.80 -2.13
N ILE A 19 21.63 -8.46 -3.27
CA ILE A 19 20.71 -8.43 -4.42
C ILE A 19 19.40 -9.17 -4.09
N PHE A 20 19.46 -10.28 -3.35
CA PHE A 20 18.26 -10.97 -2.91
C PHE A 20 17.34 -10.02 -2.12
N TRP A 21 17.87 -9.35 -1.10
CA TRP A 21 17.08 -8.44 -0.28
C TRP A 21 16.64 -7.18 -1.02
N SER A 22 17.46 -6.67 -1.96
CA SER A 22 17.17 -5.43 -2.68
C SER A 22 16.20 -5.59 -3.84
N ILE A 23 16.09 -6.79 -4.45
CA ILE A 23 15.24 -7.01 -5.64
C ILE A 23 14.32 -8.20 -5.50
N LEU A 24 14.85 -9.41 -5.17
CA LEU A 24 14.04 -10.63 -5.24
C LEU A 24 12.97 -10.66 -4.17
N PHE A 25 13.31 -10.30 -2.93
CA PHE A 25 12.36 -10.26 -1.83
C PHE A 25 11.22 -9.24 -2.07
N PRO A 26 11.46 -7.98 -2.49
CA PRO A 26 10.39 -7.05 -2.84
C PRO A 26 9.50 -7.52 -3.99
N LEU A 27 10.05 -8.19 -5.01
CA LEU A 27 9.25 -8.76 -6.11
C LEU A 27 8.33 -9.88 -5.62
N ILE A 28 8.84 -10.77 -4.75
CA ILE A 28 8.02 -11.82 -4.12
C ILE A 28 6.89 -11.18 -3.30
N MET A 29 7.19 -10.16 -2.50
CA MET A 29 6.19 -9.44 -1.71
C MET A 29 5.16 -8.72 -2.57
N ALA A 30 5.58 -8.08 -3.68
CA ALA A 30 4.66 -7.47 -4.62
C ALA A 30 3.71 -8.50 -5.25
N THR A 31 4.25 -9.68 -5.63
CA THR A 31 3.43 -10.78 -6.16
C THR A 31 2.46 -11.29 -5.09
N PHE A 32 2.93 -11.47 -3.86
CA PHE A 32 2.08 -11.90 -2.74
C PHE A 32 0.94 -10.91 -2.50
N PHE A 33 1.22 -9.61 -2.45
CA PHE A 33 0.19 -8.59 -2.32
C PHE A 33 -0.77 -8.60 -3.49
N TYR A 34 -0.27 -8.74 -4.71
CA TYR A 34 -1.11 -8.82 -5.90
C TYR A 34 -2.05 -10.04 -5.86
N VAL A 35 -1.56 -11.21 -5.47
CA VAL A 35 -2.39 -12.42 -5.36
C VAL A 35 -3.39 -12.31 -4.22
N THR A 36 -2.99 -11.71 -3.09
CA THR A 36 -3.85 -11.58 -1.91
C THR A 36 -4.94 -10.51 -2.08
N PHE A 37 -4.58 -9.38 -2.68
CA PHE A 37 -5.46 -8.23 -2.83
C PHE A 37 -5.94 -8.03 -4.27
N GLY A 38 -5.23 -8.57 -5.26
CA GLY A 38 -5.51 -8.39 -6.68
C GLY A 38 -6.75 -9.14 -7.17
N SER A 39 -7.18 -10.19 -6.44
CA SER A 39 -8.50 -10.77 -6.62
C SER A 39 -9.62 -9.85 -6.11
N GLY A 40 -9.26 -8.75 -5.43
CA GLY A 40 -10.14 -7.69 -5.00
C GLY A 40 -10.09 -6.43 -5.89
N ILE A 41 -9.20 -6.38 -6.90
CA ILE A 41 -9.17 -5.29 -7.92
C ILE A 41 -10.39 -5.39 -8.86
N ASP A 42 -11.00 -6.56 -8.97
CA ASP A 42 -12.33 -6.75 -9.60
C ASP A 42 -13.51 -6.41 -8.66
N VAL A 43 -13.31 -5.72 -7.54
CA VAL A 43 -14.38 -5.30 -6.61
C VAL A 43 -15.31 -4.24 -7.22
N GLU A 44 -14.99 -3.66 -8.38
CA GLU A 44 -15.99 -2.91 -9.15
C GLU A 44 -16.98 -3.82 -9.92
N GLN A 45 -16.72 -5.11 -10.05
CA GLN A 45 -17.79 -6.07 -10.23
C GLN A 45 -18.19 -6.57 -8.84
N MET A 46 -19.10 -5.84 -8.16
CA MET A 46 -19.83 -6.39 -7.03
C MET A 46 -20.17 -7.84 -7.39
N GLN A 47 -19.57 -8.82 -6.70
CA GLN A 47 -20.00 -10.20 -6.86
C GLN A 47 -21.49 -10.20 -6.57
N LYS A 48 -22.29 -10.43 -7.61
CA LYS A 48 -23.75 -10.48 -7.49
C LYS A 48 -24.09 -11.42 -6.35
N ILE A 49 -24.83 -10.91 -5.37
CA ILE A 49 -25.12 -11.67 -4.15
C ILE A 49 -26.21 -12.69 -4.49
N PRO A 50 -25.94 -14.01 -4.41
CA PRO A 50 -26.96 -15.02 -4.64
C PRO A 50 -27.97 -15.01 -3.49
N VAL A 51 -29.25 -14.81 -3.83
CA VAL A 51 -30.36 -14.67 -2.87
C VAL A 51 -31.53 -15.53 -3.30
N ALA A 52 -32.15 -16.17 -2.34
CA ALA A 52 -33.42 -16.88 -2.56
C ALA A 52 -34.60 -15.92 -2.33
N LEU A 53 -35.58 -15.97 -3.21
CA LEU A 53 -36.87 -15.29 -3.07
C LEU A 53 -37.97 -16.32 -2.84
N VAL A 54 -38.65 -16.20 -1.70
CA VAL A 54 -39.87 -16.96 -1.38
C VAL A 54 -41.07 -16.05 -1.62
N SER A 55 -41.77 -16.29 -2.72
CA SER A 55 -42.91 -15.50 -3.18
C SER A 55 -44.15 -15.84 -2.37
N GLU A 56 -44.69 -14.85 -1.62
CA GLU A 56 -45.89 -15.11 -0.81
C GLU A 56 -47.06 -14.19 -1.17
N ASN A 57 -46.99 -12.90 -1.30
CA ASN A 57 -48.12 -12.03 -1.69
C ASN A 57 -47.76 -10.54 -1.91
N ASN A 58 -46.50 -10.14 -1.86
CA ASN A 58 -46.08 -8.72 -2.02
C ASN A 58 -45.44 -8.46 -3.38
N THR A 59 -46.28 -8.26 -4.41
CA THR A 59 -45.85 -8.03 -5.79
C THR A 59 -44.99 -6.76 -5.93
N ALA A 60 -45.15 -5.75 -5.05
CA ALA A 60 -44.36 -4.52 -5.11
C ALA A 60 -42.93 -4.77 -4.68
N PHE A 61 -42.71 -5.56 -3.63
CA PHE A 61 -41.38 -5.95 -3.16
C PHE A 61 -40.69 -6.87 -4.17
N GLU A 62 -41.41 -7.80 -4.77
CA GLU A 62 -40.90 -8.69 -5.84
C GLU A 62 -40.43 -7.86 -7.04
N THR A 63 -41.21 -6.89 -7.50
CA THR A 63 -40.81 -5.99 -8.60
C THR A 63 -39.57 -5.14 -8.25
N PHE A 64 -39.44 -4.73 -7.00
CA PHE A 64 -38.26 -4.05 -6.53
C PHE A 64 -37.00 -4.92 -6.58
N LEU A 65 -37.11 -6.18 -6.12
CA LEU A 65 -36.00 -7.13 -6.18
C LEU A 65 -35.66 -7.54 -7.62
N ASP A 66 -36.67 -7.75 -8.49
CA ASP A 66 -36.47 -8.04 -9.91
C ASP A 66 -35.72 -6.90 -10.64
N ALA A 67 -35.95 -5.67 -10.23
CA ALA A 67 -35.19 -4.53 -10.78
C ALA A 67 -33.70 -4.51 -10.39
N LEU A 68 -33.31 -5.22 -9.33
CA LEU A 68 -31.95 -5.39 -8.86
C LEU A 68 -31.31 -6.70 -9.34
N ASP A 69 -32.13 -7.62 -9.92
CA ASP A 69 -31.65 -8.89 -10.46
C ASP A 69 -30.74 -8.63 -11.68
N GLY A 70 -29.64 -9.32 -11.71
CA GLY A 70 -28.65 -9.17 -12.78
C GLY A 70 -27.69 -7.99 -12.64
N ASP A 71 -27.94 -7.04 -11.72
CA ASP A 71 -27.05 -5.89 -11.43
C ASP A 71 -26.29 -6.13 -10.12
N MET A 72 -27.01 -6.22 -9.01
CA MET A 72 -26.47 -6.38 -7.66
C MET A 72 -26.76 -7.75 -7.07
N LEU A 73 -27.89 -8.36 -7.43
CA LEU A 73 -28.37 -9.63 -6.91
C LEU A 73 -28.44 -10.70 -8.02
N VAL A 74 -28.39 -11.97 -7.61
CA VAL A 74 -28.84 -13.12 -8.43
C VAL A 74 -30.01 -13.74 -7.69
N LEU A 75 -31.24 -13.44 -8.16
CA LEU A 75 -32.45 -13.92 -7.54
C LEU A 75 -32.76 -15.33 -8.05
N THR A 76 -33.05 -16.24 -7.11
CA THR A 76 -33.53 -17.56 -7.42
C THR A 76 -34.83 -17.80 -6.65
N GLN A 77 -35.93 -17.93 -7.35
CA GLN A 77 -37.22 -18.28 -6.72
C GLN A 77 -37.19 -19.72 -6.24
N MET A 78 -37.51 -19.91 -4.97
CA MET A 78 -37.52 -21.24 -4.31
C MET A 78 -38.68 -21.34 -3.33
N GLU A 79 -39.07 -22.58 -2.98
CA GLU A 79 -39.95 -22.84 -1.85
C GLU A 79 -39.17 -22.65 -0.52
N SER A 80 -39.87 -22.27 0.56
CA SER A 80 -39.26 -21.95 1.87
C SER A 80 -38.33 -23.06 2.38
N ALA A 81 -38.70 -24.33 2.25
CA ALA A 81 -37.88 -25.47 2.69
C ALA A 81 -36.57 -25.60 1.87
N GLN A 82 -36.65 -25.36 0.55
CA GLN A 82 -35.47 -25.41 -0.34
C GLN A 82 -34.55 -24.20 -0.11
N ALA A 83 -35.12 -23.02 0.14
CA ALA A 83 -34.36 -21.80 0.43
C ALA A 83 -33.56 -21.92 1.74
N GLU A 84 -34.17 -22.50 2.79
CA GLU A 84 -33.47 -22.75 4.07
C GLU A 84 -32.33 -23.76 3.92
N GLU A 85 -32.52 -24.80 3.11
CA GLU A 85 -31.44 -25.76 2.83
C GLU A 85 -30.30 -25.12 2.00
N ALA A 86 -30.66 -24.32 1.00
CA ALA A 86 -29.69 -23.59 0.20
C ALA A 86 -28.89 -22.56 1.05
N LEU A 87 -29.52 -21.90 2.02
CA LEU A 87 -28.88 -20.99 2.96
C LEU A 87 -27.91 -21.75 3.89
N LYS A 88 -28.32 -22.89 4.44
CA LYS A 88 -27.45 -23.74 5.29
C LYS A 88 -26.23 -24.27 4.53
N ASN A 89 -26.42 -24.61 3.26
CA ASN A 89 -25.34 -25.10 2.39
C ASN A 89 -24.49 -23.97 1.80
N GLY A 90 -24.80 -22.70 2.09
CA GLY A 90 -24.04 -21.54 1.64
C GLY A 90 -24.18 -21.19 0.15
N VAL A 91 -25.17 -21.83 -0.54
CA VAL A 91 -25.48 -21.58 -1.96
C VAL A 91 -26.06 -20.18 -2.14
N VAL A 92 -26.92 -19.74 -1.21
CA VAL A 92 -27.43 -18.37 -1.13
C VAL A 92 -26.95 -17.69 0.15
N LYS A 93 -26.87 -16.36 0.12
CA LYS A 93 -26.40 -15.54 1.26
C LYS A 93 -27.54 -14.99 2.11
N GLY A 94 -28.74 -14.96 1.57
CA GLY A 94 -29.96 -14.54 2.27
C GLY A 94 -31.22 -15.08 1.59
N ILE A 95 -32.31 -15.06 2.34
CA ILE A 95 -33.64 -15.42 1.88
C ILE A 95 -34.57 -14.24 2.11
N PHE A 96 -35.13 -13.68 1.06
CA PHE A 96 -36.20 -12.69 1.15
C PHE A 96 -37.57 -13.39 1.09
N TYR A 97 -38.39 -13.10 2.08
CA TYR A 97 -39.80 -13.51 2.11
C TYR A 97 -40.69 -12.34 1.69
N SER A 98 -41.42 -12.51 0.59
CA SER A 98 -42.30 -11.50 0.02
C SER A 98 -43.67 -11.52 0.72
N ARG A 99 -43.62 -11.33 2.07
CA ARG A 99 -44.84 -11.23 2.90
C ARG A 99 -45.41 -9.81 2.86
N LYS A 100 -46.54 -9.61 3.52
CA LYS A 100 -47.11 -8.26 3.68
C LYS A 100 -46.14 -7.30 4.34
N GLU A 101 -45.35 -7.77 5.29
CA GLU A 101 -44.16 -7.15 5.81
C GLU A 101 -42.94 -7.98 5.32
N PRO A 102 -42.13 -7.48 4.41
CA PRO A 102 -41.01 -8.25 3.90
C PRO A 102 -40.00 -8.58 5.01
N GLU A 103 -39.51 -9.83 4.98
CA GLU A 103 -38.52 -10.30 5.97
C GLU A 103 -37.29 -10.85 5.26
N LEU A 104 -36.13 -10.72 5.95
CA LEU A 104 -34.87 -11.28 5.51
C LEU A 104 -34.33 -12.27 6.53
N THR A 105 -33.92 -13.46 6.07
CA THR A 105 -33.17 -14.41 6.86
C THR A 105 -31.77 -14.60 6.31
N VAL A 106 -30.76 -14.42 7.16
CA VAL A 106 -29.34 -14.59 6.81
C VAL A 106 -28.69 -15.62 7.74
N SER A 107 -27.59 -16.25 7.28
CA SER A 107 -26.88 -17.28 8.07
C SER A 107 -25.74 -16.74 8.91
N ALA A 108 -25.22 -15.57 8.58
CA ALA A 108 -24.05 -14.93 9.22
C ALA A 108 -24.20 -13.41 9.19
N SER A 109 -23.27 -12.70 9.83
CA SER A 109 -23.20 -11.24 9.78
C SER A 109 -21.90 -10.84 9.09
N ASN A 110 -21.86 -10.94 7.76
CA ASN A 110 -20.76 -10.52 6.91
C ASN A 110 -21.20 -9.33 6.04
N MET A 111 -20.30 -8.84 5.19
CA MET A 111 -20.56 -7.67 4.34
C MET A 111 -21.75 -7.87 3.39
N ASN A 112 -21.87 -9.06 2.77
CA ASN A 112 -22.97 -9.36 1.85
C ASN A 112 -24.32 -9.36 2.55
N GLU A 113 -24.39 -9.95 3.73
CA GLU A 113 -25.60 -10.01 4.54
C GLU A 113 -26.01 -8.61 5.06
N SER A 114 -25.03 -7.77 5.42
CA SER A 114 -25.29 -6.36 5.80
C SER A 114 -25.81 -5.52 4.63
N ILE A 115 -25.36 -5.80 3.39
CA ILE A 115 -25.89 -5.15 2.19
C ILE A 115 -27.37 -5.55 1.99
N LEU A 116 -27.70 -6.84 2.16
CA LEU A 116 -29.09 -7.32 2.04
C LEU A 116 -30.00 -6.71 3.10
N GLU A 117 -29.51 -6.56 4.32
CA GLU A 117 -30.23 -5.89 5.42
C GLU A 117 -30.49 -4.42 5.10
N ALA A 118 -29.48 -3.68 4.64
CA ALA A 118 -29.62 -2.29 4.24
C ALA A 118 -30.58 -2.09 3.06
N LEU A 119 -30.64 -3.05 2.12
CA LEU A 119 -31.61 -3.04 1.02
C LEU A 119 -33.04 -3.20 1.52
N LEU A 120 -33.27 -4.11 2.47
CA LEU A 120 -34.58 -4.31 3.06
C LEU A 120 -35.03 -3.10 3.87
N GLU A 121 -34.15 -2.56 4.73
CA GLU A 121 -34.44 -1.36 5.52
C GLU A 121 -34.77 -0.17 4.62
N GLY A 122 -33.96 0.07 3.58
CA GLY A 122 -34.20 1.13 2.61
C GLY A 122 -35.55 0.98 1.87
N TYR A 123 -35.95 -0.26 1.53
CA TYR A 123 -37.28 -0.51 0.94
C TYR A 123 -38.40 -0.16 1.92
N LEU A 124 -38.32 -0.62 3.18
CA LEU A 124 -39.32 -0.38 4.20
C LEU A 124 -39.47 1.11 4.54
N GLU A 125 -38.36 1.83 4.66
CA GLU A 125 -38.37 3.28 4.88
C GLU A 125 -39.04 4.02 3.70
N ASN A 126 -38.74 3.63 2.48
CA ASN A 126 -39.33 4.19 1.28
C ASN A 126 -40.84 3.88 1.18
N GLU A 127 -41.27 2.69 1.52
CA GLU A 127 -42.68 2.29 1.55
C GLU A 127 -43.44 3.11 2.61
N GLN A 128 -42.88 3.29 3.80
CA GLN A 128 -43.47 4.13 4.86
C GLN A 128 -43.59 5.58 4.38
N MET A 129 -42.54 6.14 3.78
CA MET A 129 -42.53 7.51 3.29
C MET A 129 -43.59 7.73 2.20
N LEU A 130 -43.71 6.82 1.23
CA LEU A 130 -44.72 6.89 0.19
C LEU A 130 -46.16 6.77 0.77
N THR A 131 -46.33 5.92 1.76
CA THR A 131 -47.61 5.73 2.44
C THR A 131 -48.01 7.00 3.19
N ASP A 132 -47.08 7.65 3.89
CA ASP A 132 -47.32 8.90 4.60
C ASP A 132 -47.61 10.08 3.65
N ILE A 133 -46.89 10.17 2.54
CA ILE A 133 -47.18 11.17 1.49
C ILE A 133 -48.55 10.92 0.89
N GLY A 134 -48.90 9.66 0.63
CA GLY A 134 -50.21 9.29 0.10
C GLY A 134 -51.37 9.66 1.03
N LYS A 135 -51.18 9.54 2.35
CA LYS A 135 -52.17 9.91 3.37
C LYS A 135 -52.28 11.41 3.58
N ASN A 136 -51.14 12.14 3.62
CA ASN A 136 -51.11 13.54 4.00
C ASN A 136 -51.16 14.52 2.80
N ASN A 137 -50.65 14.10 1.62
CA ASN A 137 -50.56 14.93 0.40
C ASN A 137 -50.64 14.11 -0.90
N PRO A 138 -51.76 13.53 -1.25
CA PRO A 138 -51.89 12.58 -2.38
C PRO A 138 -51.51 13.22 -3.74
N LEU A 139 -51.63 14.53 -3.89
CA LEU A 139 -51.22 15.25 -5.10
C LEU A 139 -49.74 15.28 -5.36
N LYS A 140 -48.88 15.06 -4.32
CA LYS A 140 -47.43 14.99 -4.43
C LYS A 140 -46.88 13.60 -4.64
N LEU A 141 -47.72 12.57 -4.55
CA LEU A 141 -47.30 11.16 -4.68
C LEU A 141 -46.59 10.89 -6.03
N PRO A 142 -47.12 11.33 -7.20
CA PRO A 142 -46.42 11.10 -8.46
C PRO A 142 -45.05 11.77 -8.56
N ALA A 143 -44.90 12.95 -7.97
CA ALA A 143 -43.62 13.66 -7.92
C ALA A 143 -42.62 12.96 -6.98
N ALA A 144 -43.09 12.39 -5.87
CA ALA A 144 -42.25 11.61 -4.95
C ALA A 144 -41.74 10.32 -5.58
N VAL A 145 -42.64 9.59 -6.29
CA VAL A 145 -42.27 8.37 -7.04
C VAL A 145 -41.26 8.70 -8.16
N ALA A 146 -41.44 9.80 -8.90
CA ALA A 146 -40.50 10.21 -9.93
C ALA A 146 -39.13 10.60 -9.34
N ALA A 147 -39.09 11.28 -8.19
CA ALA A 147 -37.85 11.62 -7.50
C ALA A 147 -37.09 10.39 -6.98
N MET A 148 -37.82 9.30 -6.64
CA MET A 148 -37.19 8.05 -6.25
C MET A 148 -36.61 7.28 -7.43
N THR A 149 -37.20 7.42 -8.61
CA THR A 149 -36.67 6.77 -9.83
C THR A 149 -35.35 7.46 -10.28
N ASP A 150 -35.24 8.76 -10.03
CA ASP A 150 -34.01 9.55 -10.28
C ASP A 150 -32.89 9.30 -9.25
N TYR A 151 -33.15 8.54 -8.18
CA TYR A 151 -32.18 8.29 -7.10
C TYR A 151 -30.91 7.56 -7.59
N ARG A 152 -30.96 6.87 -8.74
CA ARG A 152 -29.77 6.25 -9.36
C ARG A 152 -28.69 7.27 -9.77
N GLU A 153 -29.03 8.51 -10.02
CA GLU A 153 -28.09 9.56 -10.43
C GLU A 153 -27.55 10.39 -9.26
N MET A 154 -28.17 10.34 -8.07
CA MET A 154 -27.75 11.17 -6.92
C MET A 154 -26.51 10.63 -6.19
N THR A 155 -26.13 9.39 -6.38
CA THR A 155 -24.88 8.84 -5.86
C THR A 155 -23.86 8.61 -6.98
N GLN A 156 -23.50 9.66 -7.71
CA GLN A 156 -22.20 9.65 -8.36
C GLN A 156 -21.15 9.63 -7.25
N SER A 157 -20.36 8.56 -7.19
CA SER A 157 -19.13 8.59 -6.42
C SER A 157 -18.23 9.65 -7.04
N VAL A 158 -18.40 10.88 -6.59
CA VAL A 158 -17.52 11.98 -6.95
C VAL A 158 -16.23 11.73 -6.19
N ASN A 159 -15.28 11.10 -6.85
CA ASN A 159 -13.91 11.13 -6.40
C ASN A 159 -13.47 12.59 -6.33
N MET A 160 -13.56 13.18 -5.14
CA MET A 160 -13.08 14.54 -4.88
C MET A 160 -11.58 14.69 -5.22
N LEU A 161 -10.89 13.61 -5.52
CA LEU A 161 -9.44 13.49 -5.72
C LEU A 161 -9.03 12.99 -7.12
N GLY A 162 -9.97 12.78 -8.04
CA GLY A 162 -9.66 12.67 -9.49
C GLY A 162 -9.42 11.29 -10.08
N GLU A 163 -9.13 10.25 -9.33
CA GLU A 163 -9.05 8.85 -9.82
C GLU A 163 -9.52 7.90 -8.72
N THR A 164 -10.23 6.82 -9.11
CA THR A 164 -10.59 5.72 -8.22
C THR A 164 -9.32 5.11 -7.67
N THR A 165 -9.07 5.31 -6.40
CA THR A 165 -7.90 4.74 -5.73
C THR A 165 -8.32 3.47 -5.03
N ASP A 166 -7.72 2.39 -5.44
CA ASP A 166 -7.83 1.12 -4.74
C ASP A 166 -7.27 1.27 -3.33
N ASP A 167 -8.05 0.94 -2.30
CA ASP A 167 -7.62 0.99 -0.89
C ASP A 167 -6.35 0.16 -0.65
N ASN A 168 -6.10 -0.82 -1.51
CA ASN A 168 -4.94 -1.70 -1.45
C ASN A 168 -3.64 -1.07 -1.97
N ILE A 169 -3.70 0.09 -2.65
CA ILE A 169 -2.50 0.76 -3.19
C ILE A 169 -1.52 1.20 -2.08
N ALA A 170 -2.04 1.36 -0.86
CA ALA A 170 -1.26 1.67 0.34
C ALA A 170 -0.12 0.67 0.57
N TYR A 171 -0.42 -0.62 0.45
CA TYR A 171 0.55 -1.69 0.64
C TYR A 171 1.69 -1.62 -0.37
N PHE A 172 1.37 -1.31 -1.62
CA PHE A 172 2.36 -1.19 -2.70
C PHE A 172 3.26 0.03 -2.51
N PHE A 173 2.72 1.16 -2.10
CA PHE A 173 3.54 2.36 -1.84
C PHE A 173 4.44 2.19 -0.61
N ALA A 174 3.94 1.54 0.44
CA ALA A 174 4.75 1.17 1.60
C ALA A 174 5.84 0.14 1.24
N LEU A 175 5.56 -0.78 0.31
CA LEU A 175 6.54 -1.73 -0.22
C LEU A 175 7.68 -1.04 -0.97
N VAL A 176 7.39 0.01 -1.75
CA VAL A 176 8.45 0.83 -2.36
C VAL A 176 9.32 1.49 -1.29
N GLY A 177 8.71 2.02 -0.21
CA GLY A 177 9.43 2.57 0.94
C GLY A 177 10.36 1.55 1.60
N MET A 178 9.86 0.32 1.84
CA MET A 178 10.65 -0.80 2.36
C MET A 178 11.82 -1.15 1.44
N THR A 179 11.56 -1.25 0.14
CA THR A 179 12.58 -1.58 -0.86
C THR A 179 13.69 -0.55 -0.88
N CYS A 180 13.35 0.74 -0.79
CA CYS A 180 14.34 1.81 -0.68
C CYS A 180 15.22 1.64 0.57
N LEU A 181 14.63 1.31 1.73
CA LEU A 181 15.37 1.07 2.97
C LEU A 181 16.27 -0.16 2.90
N PHE A 182 15.88 -1.20 2.15
CA PHE A 182 16.72 -2.38 1.96
C PHE A 182 17.97 -2.13 1.13
N GLY A 183 18.07 -1.00 0.43
CA GLY A 183 19.35 -0.48 -0.05
C GLY A 183 20.40 -0.30 1.06
N GLY A 184 19.96 -0.30 2.32
CA GLY A 184 20.81 -0.34 3.49
C GLY A 184 21.73 -1.56 3.57
N PHE A 185 21.34 -2.72 3.02
CA PHE A 185 22.23 -3.89 2.95
C PHE A 185 23.48 -3.58 2.13
N LEU A 186 23.31 -3.01 0.93
CA LEU A 186 24.43 -2.58 0.08
C LEU A 186 25.30 -1.54 0.78
N GLY A 187 24.68 -0.53 1.40
CA GLY A 187 25.39 0.53 2.12
C GLY A 187 26.14 0.02 3.33
N MET A 188 25.57 -0.92 4.09
CA MET A 188 26.17 -1.51 5.28
C MET A 188 27.42 -2.32 4.93
N VAL A 189 27.34 -3.21 3.94
CA VAL A 189 28.48 -4.00 3.48
C VAL A 189 29.59 -3.11 2.92
N ALA A 190 29.22 -2.09 2.13
CA ALA A 190 30.17 -1.13 1.61
C ALA A 190 30.93 -0.38 2.74
N ALA A 191 30.24 0.00 3.82
CA ALA A 191 30.87 0.65 4.97
C ALA A 191 31.76 -0.31 5.77
N ILE A 192 31.35 -1.60 5.92
CA ILE A 192 32.17 -2.63 6.55
C ILE A 192 33.47 -2.85 5.76
N ASP A 193 33.40 -2.91 4.45
CA ASP A 193 34.54 -3.05 3.54
C ASP A 193 35.50 -1.83 3.52
N MET A 194 35.08 -0.73 4.10
CA MET A 194 35.93 0.46 4.28
C MET A 194 36.71 0.45 5.61
N ARG A 195 36.40 -0.48 6.52
CA ARG A 195 36.94 -0.54 7.87
C ARG A 195 38.11 -1.55 7.94
N ALA A 196 39.29 -1.06 8.27
CA ALA A 196 40.52 -1.87 8.34
C ALA A 196 40.46 -3.01 9.35
N ASP A 197 39.67 -2.86 10.42
CA ASP A 197 39.50 -3.81 11.52
C ASP A 197 38.52 -4.98 11.20
N GLN A 198 37.81 -4.93 10.08
CA GLN A 198 36.74 -5.91 9.79
C GLN A 198 37.08 -6.88 8.64
N SER A 199 37.99 -6.54 7.75
CA SER A 199 38.41 -7.49 6.70
C SER A 199 39.83 -7.23 6.21
N PRO A 200 40.60 -8.29 5.79
CA PRO A 200 41.92 -8.13 5.18
C PRO A 200 41.89 -7.27 3.90
N LEU A 201 40.78 -7.27 3.17
CA LEU A 201 40.58 -6.45 1.99
C LEU A 201 40.45 -4.97 2.36
N ALA A 202 39.69 -4.66 3.42
CA ALA A 202 39.54 -3.32 3.93
C ALA A 202 40.85 -2.76 4.47
N ALA A 203 41.67 -3.61 5.15
CA ALA A 203 43.01 -3.23 5.60
C ALA A 203 43.92 -2.81 4.42
N ARG A 204 43.92 -3.57 3.32
CA ARG A 204 44.67 -3.21 2.11
C ARG A 204 44.14 -1.93 1.44
N ARG A 205 42.83 -1.73 1.43
CA ARG A 205 42.21 -0.51 0.89
C ARG A 205 42.54 0.73 1.71
N SER A 206 42.57 0.59 3.03
CA SER A 206 42.90 1.68 3.93
C SER A 206 44.39 2.12 3.86
N ALA A 207 45.27 1.18 3.45
CA ALA A 207 46.70 1.48 3.20
C ALA A 207 46.94 2.18 1.85
N ALA A 208 45.98 2.17 0.93
CA ALA A 208 46.11 2.84 -0.36
C ALA A 208 46.08 4.38 -0.19
N PRO A 209 46.89 5.16 -0.95
CA PRO A 209 46.94 6.63 -0.89
C PRO A 209 45.70 7.24 -1.56
N THR A 210 44.50 6.92 -1.08
CA THR A 210 43.23 7.43 -1.59
C THR A 210 42.53 8.23 -0.50
N ASP A 211 41.98 9.39 -0.86
CA ASP A 211 41.19 10.21 0.04
C ASP A 211 39.93 9.42 0.49
N ARG A 212 39.74 9.31 1.80
CA ARG A 212 38.60 8.59 2.39
C ARG A 212 37.26 9.17 1.95
N LEU A 213 37.16 10.49 1.74
CA LEU A 213 35.91 11.07 1.24
C LEU A 213 35.62 10.65 -0.19
N GLN A 214 36.63 10.60 -1.04
CA GLN A 214 36.46 10.10 -2.42
C GLN A 214 36.06 8.64 -2.45
N MET A 215 36.58 7.83 -1.53
CA MET A 215 36.22 6.41 -1.42
C MET A 215 34.77 6.27 -0.95
N LEU A 216 34.37 7.01 0.09
CA LEU A 216 32.98 7.03 0.58
C LEU A 216 32.00 7.43 -0.53
N LEU A 217 32.29 8.52 -1.24
CA LEU A 217 31.42 9.00 -2.32
C LEU A 217 31.31 7.99 -3.48
N ALA A 218 32.43 7.36 -3.85
CA ALA A 218 32.42 6.33 -4.90
C ALA A 218 31.61 5.09 -4.50
N GLU A 219 31.75 4.61 -3.25
CA GLU A 219 30.98 3.49 -2.70
C GLU A 219 29.50 3.84 -2.59
N THR A 220 29.18 5.02 -2.02
CA THR A 220 27.78 5.50 -1.93
C THR A 220 27.12 5.55 -3.31
N LEU A 221 27.82 6.11 -4.30
CA LEU A 221 27.28 6.25 -5.65
C LEU A 221 27.10 4.87 -6.32
N ALA A 222 28.01 3.93 -6.09
CA ALA A 222 27.89 2.57 -6.62
C ALA A 222 26.71 1.81 -6.01
N CYS A 223 26.56 1.86 -4.68
CA CYS A 223 25.42 1.26 -3.98
C CYS A 223 24.09 1.90 -4.39
N PHE A 224 24.06 3.24 -4.46
CA PHE A 224 22.89 3.98 -4.93
C PHE A 224 22.48 3.57 -6.35
N THR A 225 23.44 3.45 -7.27
CA THR A 225 23.13 3.05 -8.64
C THR A 225 22.44 1.69 -8.69
N VAL A 226 22.99 0.69 -7.99
CA VAL A 226 22.38 -0.65 -7.92
C VAL A 226 20.98 -0.58 -7.30
N GLN A 227 20.85 0.08 -6.16
CA GLN A 227 19.57 0.20 -5.45
C GLN A 227 18.52 0.93 -6.27
N PHE A 228 18.87 2.02 -6.92
CA PHE A 228 17.96 2.76 -7.78
C PHE A 228 17.42 1.90 -8.94
N PHE A 229 18.30 1.11 -9.59
CA PHE A 229 17.86 0.16 -10.61
C PHE A 229 16.95 -0.93 -10.05
N CYS A 230 17.20 -1.44 -8.83
CA CYS A 230 16.32 -2.40 -8.16
C CYS A 230 14.92 -1.81 -7.92
N VAL A 231 14.85 -0.57 -7.44
CA VAL A 231 13.57 0.15 -7.25
C VAL A 231 12.86 0.38 -8.58
N CYS A 232 13.58 0.77 -9.64
CA CYS A 232 12.98 0.93 -10.97
C CYS A 232 12.42 -0.40 -11.53
N ILE A 233 13.11 -1.51 -11.30
CA ILE A 233 12.62 -2.85 -11.70
C ILE A 233 11.35 -3.21 -10.92
N LEU A 234 11.31 -2.93 -9.61
CA LEU A 234 10.10 -3.13 -8.81
C LEU A 234 8.93 -2.30 -9.34
N LEU A 235 9.14 -1.00 -9.62
CA LEU A 235 8.08 -0.14 -10.17
C LEU A 235 7.59 -0.62 -11.53
N LEU A 236 8.51 -1.05 -12.40
CA LEU A 236 8.16 -1.62 -13.69
C LEU A 236 7.35 -2.91 -13.55
N TYR A 237 7.72 -3.76 -12.59
CA TYR A 237 6.99 -4.97 -12.27
C TYR A 237 5.59 -4.67 -11.74
N MET A 238 5.45 -3.73 -10.80
CA MET A 238 4.15 -3.29 -10.28
C MET A 238 3.26 -2.71 -11.40
N TYR A 239 3.85 -1.92 -12.31
CA TYR A 239 3.13 -1.43 -13.49
C TYR A 239 2.67 -2.57 -14.41
N ALA A 240 3.49 -3.60 -14.63
CA ALA A 240 3.13 -4.78 -15.41
C ALA A 240 2.01 -5.62 -14.73
N LEU A 241 1.88 -5.55 -13.40
CA LEU A 241 0.76 -6.14 -12.65
C LEU A 241 -0.53 -5.30 -12.72
N GLY A 242 -0.52 -4.14 -13.41
CA GLY A 242 -1.69 -3.28 -13.56
C GLY A 242 -1.86 -2.21 -12.48
N ILE A 243 -0.89 -2.04 -11.58
CA ILE A 243 -0.96 -1.02 -10.54
C ILE A 243 -0.73 0.36 -11.17
N SER A 244 -1.72 1.24 -11.03
CA SER A 244 -1.65 2.60 -11.57
C SER A 244 -0.87 3.54 -10.66
N PHE A 245 0.09 4.27 -11.23
CA PHE A 245 0.84 5.33 -10.54
C PHE A 245 0.35 6.74 -10.87
N GLY A 246 -0.83 6.85 -11.51
CA GLY A 246 -1.41 8.12 -11.97
C GLY A 246 -0.68 8.71 -13.18
N LYS A 247 -1.20 9.86 -13.66
CA LYS A 247 -0.71 10.51 -14.90
C LYS A 247 0.67 11.15 -14.77
N LYS A 248 1.08 11.51 -13.54
CA LYS A 248 2.31 12.28 -13.26
C LYS A 248 3.47 11.38 -12.78
N TRP A 249 3.57 10.15 -13.26
CA TRP A 249 4.56 9.17 -12.82
C TRP A 249 6.01 9.65 -12.86
N MET A 250 6.37 10.62 -13.72
CA MET A 250 7.72 11.21 -13.74
C MET A 250 8.12 11.88 -12.43
N LEU A 251 7.14 12.39 -11.64
CA LEU A 251 7.41 12.97 -10.33
C LEU A 251 7.79 11.93 -9.27
N LEU A 252 7.60 10.63 -9.56
CA LEU A 252 8.04 9.56 -8.67
C LEU A 252 9.55 9.31 -8.75
N LEU A 253 10.21 9.66 -9.87
CA LEU A 253 11.65 9.46 -10.04
C LEU A 253 12.48 10.18 -8.96
N PRO A 254 12.26 11.47 -8.62
CA PRO A 254 12.97 12.13 -7.53
C PRO A 254 12.77 11.44 -6.16
N VAL A 255 11.58 10.90 -5.91
CA VAL A 255 11.29 10.12 -4.69
C VAL A 255 12.13 8.86 -4.65
N CYS A 256 12.20 8.11 -5.77
CA CYS A 256 13.01 6.90 -5.87
C CYS A 256 14.52 7.20 -5.72
N VAL A 257 15.00 8.31 -6.29
CA VAL A 257 16.40 8.75 -6.15
C VAL A 257 16.70 9.03 -4.68
N LEU A 258 15.92 9.88 -4.01
CA LEU A 258 16.14 10.22 -2.61
C LEU A 258 15.91 9.02 -1.70
N GLY A 259 14.87 8.23 -1.93
CA GLY A 259 14.58 7.03 -1.16
C GLY A 259 15.70 6.00 -1.21
N SER A 260 16.19 5.68 -2.41
CA SER A 260 17.33 4.77 -2.60
C SER A 260 18.60 5.30 -1.93
N LEU A 261 18.86 6.61 -2.04
CA LEU A 261 20.01 7.23 -1.39
C LEU A 261 19.88 7.22 0.13
N THR A 262 18.67 7.44 0.67
CA THR A 262 18.39 7.38 2.11
C THR A 262 18.67 5.98 2.66
N GLY A 263 18.18 4.92 1.99
CA GLY A 263 18.42 3.54 2.40
C GLY A 263 19.91 3.20 2.42
N VAL A 264 20.63 3.52 1.35
CA VAL A 264 22.09 3.33 1.28
C VAL A 264 22.82 4.11 2.40
N ALA A 265 22.45 5.39 2.61
CA ALA A 265 23.05 6.22 3.67
C ALA A 265 22.78 5.64 5.07
N TYR A 266 21.58 5.12 5.31
CA TYR A 266 21.22 4.44 6.54
C TYR A 266 22.10 3.21 6.79
N GLY A 267 22.26 2.36 5.77
CA GLY A 267 23.15 1.21 5.84
C GLY A 267 24.61 1.59 6.09
N MET A 268 25.11 2.62 5.40
CA MET A 268 26.47 3.13 5.63
C MET A 268 26.68 3.65 7.05
N PHE A 269 25.70 4.32 7.61
CA PHE A 269 25.73 4.76 9.00
C PHE A 269 25.82 3.59 9.97
N LEU A 270 25.02 2.55 9.78
CA LEU A 270 25.06 1.31 10.61
C LEU A 270 26.36 0.56 10.42
N GLY A 271 26.82 0.38 9.19
CA GLY A 271 28.06 -0.31 8.85
C GLY A 271 29.28 0.33 9.46
N GLY A 272 29.29 1.67 9.57
CA GLY A 272 30.34 2.46 10.21
C GLY A 272 30.44 2.30 11.75
N ARG A 273 29.50 1.62 12.41
CA ARG A 273 29.51 1.42 13.87
C ARG A 273 30.38 0.22 14.27
N ARG A 274 30.98 0.29 15.47
CA ARG A 274 31.75 -0.82 16.06
C ARG A 274 30.81 -1.81 16.75
N MET A 275 30.16 -2.64 15.97
CA MET A 275 29.22 -3.69 16.42
C MET A 275 29.48 -4.95 15.61
N ALA A 276 29.10 -6.11 16.17
CA ALA A 276 29.14 -7.37 15.43
C ALA A 276 28.25 -7.31 14.18
N GLU A 277 28.69 -7.90 13.08
CA GLU A 277 28.01 -7.85 11.78
C GLU A 277 26.57 -8.36 11.86
N GLY A 278 26.36 -9.52 12.49
CA GLY A 278 25.00 -10.07 12.68
C GLY A 278 24.07 -9.14 13.45
N PHE A 279 24.59 -8.37 14.42
CA PHE A 279 23.78 -7.38 15.15
C PHE A 279 23.44 -6.16 14.30
N LYS A 280 24.34 -5.72 13.41
CA LYS A 280 24.05 -4.66 12.43
C LYS A 280 22.94 -5.10 11.47
N ILE A 281 23.01 -6.33 10.96
CA ILE A 281 21.98 -6.91 10.09
C ILE A 281 20.65 -6.95 10.82
N ALA A 282 20.61 -7.42 12.06
CA ALA A 282 19.39 -7.48 12.85
C ALA A 282 18.76 -6.08 13.05
N ILE A 283 19.56 -5.07 13.40
CA ILE A 283 19.07 -3.69 13.53
C ILE A 283 18.52 -3.19 12.19
N LEU A 284 19.24 -3.40 11.09
CA LEU A 284 18.80 -2.97 9.76
C LEU A 284 17.45 -3.59 9.39
N VAL A 285 17.32 -4.90 9.53
CA VAL A 285 16.08 -5.63 9.20
C VAL A 285 14.93 -5.18 10.09
N VAL A 286 15.10 -5.25 11.41
CA VAL A 286 14.02 -4.94 12.37
C VAL A 286 13.57 -3.50 12.22
N SER A 287 14.51 -2.53 12.13
CA SER A 287 14.14 -1.12 11.99
C SER A 287 13.49 -0.82 10.64
N SER A 288 14.00 -1.40 9.53
CA SER A 288 13.40 -1.21 8.20
C SER A 288 12.00 -1.80 8.12
N LEU A 289 11.78 -3.00 8.67
CA LEU A 289 10.45 -3.60 8.74
C LEU A 289 9.50 -2.81 9.64
N LEU A 290 9.97 -2.35 10.80
CA LEU A 290 9.17 -1.53 11.71
C LEU A 290 8.77 -0.20 11.04
N MET A 291 9.71 0.49 10.40
CA MET A 291 9.44 1.72 9.65
C MET A 291 8.43 1.51 8.54
N SER A 292 8.54 0.38 7.84
CA SER A 292 7.62 0.03 6.74
C SER A 292 6.25 -0.40 7.26
N PHE A 293 6.18 -1.10 8.39
CA PHE A 293 4.93 -1.41 9.07
C PHE A 293 4.17 -0.13 9.44
N LEU A 294 4.86 0.83 10.05
CA LEU A 294 4.27 2.13 10.41
C LEU A 294 3.89 2.97 9.18
N ALA A 295 4.48 2.70 8.03
CA ALA A 295 4.12 3.32 6.75
C ALA A 295 2.89 2.69 6.07
N GLY A 296 2.36 1.57 6.63
CA GLY A 296 1.16 0.90 6.11
C GLY A 296 1.42 -0.41 5.37
N LEU A 297 2.62 -1.03 5.50
CA LEU A 297 2.98 -2.25 4.75
C LEU A 297 2.10 -3.47 5.08
N MET A 298 1.68 -3.61 6.32
CA MET A 298 0.85 -4.75 6.78
C MET A 298 -0.58 -4.33 7.15
N MET A 299 -0.81 -3.04 7.36
CA MET A 299 -2.10 -2.49 7.74
C MET A 299 -2.24 -1.12 7.07
N GLY A 300 -3.09 -1.02 6.03
CA GLY A 300 -3.19 0.16 5.17
C GLY A 300 -3.47 1.46 5.92
N ASN A 301 -4.29 1.42 6.97
CA ASN A 301 -4.63 2.57 7.79
C ASN A 301 -3.63 2.87 8.93
N MET A 302 -2.54 2.07 9.08
CA MET A 302 -1.56 2.26 10.17
C MET A 302 -0.93 3.65 10.13
N LYS A 303 -0.63 4.16 8.96
CA LYS A 303 -0.07 5.50 8.77
C LYS A 303 -0.99 6.59 9.32
N ASP A 304 -2.30 6.47 9.13
CA ASP A 304 -3.30 7.42 9.61
C ASP A 304 -3.47 7.34 11.12
N ILE A 305 -3.43 6.13 11.68
CA ILE A 305 -3.41 5.91 13.13
C ILE A 305 -2.20 6.62 13.75
N VAL A 306 -1.02 6.45 13.17
CA VAL A 306 0.21 7.11 13.63
C VAL A 306 0.12 8.63 13.47
N GLU A 307 -0.46 9.15 12.37
CA GLU A 307 -0.62 10.58 12.13
C GLU A 307 -1.53 11.22 13.19
N HIS A 308 -2.58 10.53 13.63
CA HIS A 308 -3.48 11.03 14.67
C HIS A 308 -2.87 11.03 16.07
N HIS A 309 -2.06 10.01 16.41
CA HIS A 309 -1.54 9.85 17.78
C HIS A 309 -0.15 10.48 17.96
N CYS A 310 0.72 10.35 16.97
CA CYS A 310 2.10 10.85 17.03
C CYS A 310 2.63 11.23 15.64
N PRO A 311 2.23 12.38 15.06
CA PRO A 311 2.58 12.78 13.71
C PRO A 311 4.10 12.93 13.47
N VAL A 312 4.87 13.14 14.55
CA VAL A 312 6.34 13.25 14.46
C VAL A 312 6.97 11.96 13.94
N ILE A 313 6.42 10.79 14.26
CA ILE A 313 6.93 9.50 13.78
C ILE A 313 6.89 9.45 12.26
N ASN A 314 5.77 9.86 11.64
CA ASN A 314 5.62 9.89 10.19
C ASN A 314 6.59 10.88 9.52
N ARG A 315 6.95 11.99 10.19
CA ARG A 315 7.91 13.00 9.67
C ARG A 315 9.35 12.53 9.72
N ILE A 316 9.69 11.62 10.62
CA ILE A 316 11.05 11.08 10.78
C ILE A 316 11.21 9.73 10.06
N ASN A 317 10.12 9.04 9.78
CA ASN A 317 10.12 7.73 9.13
C ASN A 317 10.32 7.85 7.61
N PRO A 318 11.48 7.45 7.04
CA PRO A 318 11.72 7.55 5.61
C PRO A 318 10.74 6.72 4.77
N ALA A 319 10.32 5.53 5.24
CA ALA A 319 9.35 4.70 4.53
C ALA A 319 7.98 5.39 4.43
N ALA A 320 7.53 6.04 5.52
CA ALA A 320 6.29 6.81 5.52
C ALA A 320 6.36 8.04 4.61
N LEU A 321 7.51 8.75 4.58
CA LEU A 321 7.72 9.88 3.70
C LEU A 321 7.70 9.47 2.21
N ILE A 322 8.32 8.33 1.87
CA ILE A 322 8.31 7.78 0.51
C ILE A 322 6.88 7.40 0.11
N ALA A 323 6.18 6.60 0.93
CA ALA A 323 4.81 6.21 0.66
C ALA A 323 3.87 7.43 0.52
N ASP A 324 4.04 8.44 1.39
CA ASP A 324 3.26 9.68 1.34
C ASP A 324 3.55 10.54 0.11
N ALA A 325 4.81 10.56 -0.36
CA ALA A 325 5.17 11.23 -1.59
C ALA A 325 4.53 10.55 -2.82
N PHE A 326 4.45 9.21 -2.82
CA PHE A 326 3.72 8.46 -3.84
C PHE A 326 2.23 8.80 -3.81
N TYR A 327 1.59 8.79 -2.64
CA TYR A 327 0.20 9.21 -2.48
C TYR A 327 -0.04 10.65 -2.96
N SER A 328 0.87 11.56 -2.61
CA SER A 328 0.74 12.98 -2.97
C SER A 328 0.75 13.22 -4.49
N VAL A 329 1.38 12.32 -5.27
CA VAL A 329 1.46 12.41 -6.73
C VAL A 329 0.33 11.62 -7.40
N SER A 330 0.08 10.38 -6.91
CA SER A 330 -0.81 9.43 -7.59
C SER A 330 -2.27 9.63 -7.22
N VAL A 331 -2.56 10.07 -5.98
CA VAL A 331 -3.92 10.14 -5.42
C VAL A 331 -4.34 11.57 -5.12
N TYR A 332 -3.56 12.31 -4.33
CA TYR A 332 -4.00 13.60 -3.79
C TYR A 332 -3.73 14.80 -4.70
N ASP A 333 -2.89 14.66 -5.73
CA ASP A 333 -2.36 15.75 -6.57
C ASP A 333 -1.97 17.01 -5.75
N ASN A 334 -1.30 16.79 -4.61
CA ASN A 334 -0.93 17.85 -3.68
C ASN A 334 0.58 18.20 -3.78
N PRO A 335 0.95 19.21 -4.56
CA PRO A 335 2.36 19.55 -4.77
C PRO A 335 3.06 20.13 -3.53
N ALA A 336 2.32 20.68 -2.56
CA ALA A 336 2.91 21.21 -1.33
C ALA A 336 3.37 20.06 -0.42
N ARG A 337 2.50 19.06 -0.21
CA ARG A 337 2.80 17.86 0.57
C ARG A 337 3.95 17.06 -0.05
N TYR A 338 3.93 16.88 -1.36
CA TYR A 338 5.02 16.24 -2.11
C TYR A 338 6.37 16.93 -1.86
N ARG A 339 6.44 18.27 -2.00
CA ARG A 339 7.68 19.03 -1.77
C ARG A 339 8.17 18.92 -0.33
N THR A 340 7.29 18.97 0.64
CA THR A 340 7.62 18.80 2.06
C THR A 340 8.25 17.43 2.32
N ASN A 341 7.67 16.36 1.78
CA ASN A 341 8.19 15.01 1.92
C ASN A 341 9.57 14.86 1.29
N LEU A 342 9.79 15.42 0.09
CA LEU A 342 11.10 15.41 -0.55
C LEU A 342 12.16 16.18 0.26
N LEU A 343 11.81 17.34 0.81
CA LEU A 343 12.74 18.13 1.63
C LEU A 343 13.11 17.40 2.92
N LEU A 344 12.14 16.79 3.60
CA LEU A 344 12.39 16.00 4.80
C LEU A 344 13.26 14.78 4.48
N LEU A 345 12.95 14.07 3.40
CA LEU A 345 13.75 12.92 2.97
C LEU A 345 15.19 13.31 2.60
N ALA A 346 15.37 14.44 1.90
CA ALA A 346 16.68 14.99 1.59
C ALA A 346 17.47 15.38 2.86
N ALA A 347 16.79 16.01 3.82
CA ALA A 347 17.42 16.37 5.10
C ALA A 347 17.87 15.12 5.88
N ILE A 348 17.03 14.09 5.97
CA ILE A 348 17.38 12.81 6.59
C ILE A 348 18.57 12.16 5.88
N THR A 349 18.57 12.16 4.55
CA THR A 349 19.67 11.61 3.74
C THR A 349 20.98 12.30 4.04
N VAL A 350 21.00 13.64 4.05
CA VAL A 350 22.19 14.43 4.34
C VAL A 350 22.69 14.17 5.75
N LEU A 351 21.79 14.12 6.75
CA LEU A 351 22.14 13.81 8.13
C LEU A 351 22.75 12.40 8.27
N LEU A 352 22.19 11.40 7.61
CA LEU A 352 22.71 10.04 7.62
C LEU A 352 24.08 9.93 6.94
N LEU A 353 24.29 10.60 5.80
CA LEU A 353 25.58 10.64 5.12
C LEU A 353 26.62 11.36 5.94
N ALA A 354 26.27 12.48 6.57
CA ALA A 354 27.18 13.21 7.47
C ALA A 354 27.54 12.34 8.69
N ALA A 355 26.58 11.65 9.29
CA ALA A 355 26.81 10.72 10.39
C ALA A 355 27.69 9.53 9.96
N ALA A 356 27.44 8.95 8.79
CA ALA A 356 28.30 7.91 8.21
C ALA A 356 29.72 8.39 7.99
N TRP A 357 29.89 9.61 7.43
CA TRP A 357 31.21 10.23 7.27
C TRP A 357 31.93 10.43 8.60
N LEU A 358 31.25 10.96 9.62
CA LEU A 358 31.85 11.18 10.94
C LEU A 358 32.29 9.87 11.61
N THR A 359 31.54 8.78 11.44
CA THR A 359 31.91 7.46 11.98
C THR A 359 33.11 6.86 11.25
N LEU A 360 33.14 6.93 9.92
CA LEU A 360 34.20 6.36 9.09
C LEU A 360 35.51 7.20 9.10
N ARG A 361 35.41 8.53 9.32
CA ARG A 361 36.58 9.43 9.41
C ARG A 361 37.40 9.19 10.67
N ARG A 362 36.77 8.81 11.80
CA ARG A 362 37.42 8.71 13.13
C ARG A 362 38.27 7.45 13.32
N GLU A 363 38.32 6.55 12.35
CA GLU A 363 39.21 5.38 12.44
C GLU A 363 40.66 5.80 12.21
N ARG A 364 41.33 6.20 13.26
CA ARG A 364 42.80 6.19 13.34
C ARG A 364 43.23 4.75 13.60
N TYR A 365 44.31 4.36 12.92
CA TYR A 365 45.09 3.19 13.25
C TYR A 365 45.39 3.19 14.76
N GLU A 366 44.65 2.43 15.54
CA GLU A 366 45.20 1.89 16.76
C GLU A 366 46.09 0.72 16.28
N SER A 367 47.39 0.87 16.50
CA SER A 367 48.45 -0.03 16.07
C SER A 367 48.04 -1.51 16.22
N ILE A 368 48.31 -2.27 15.15
CA ILE A 368 48.40 -3.71 15.18
C ILE A 368 49.38 -4.16 16.24
#